data_f9af3b7edbee789f28535bdcb60118ad
#
_entry.id   f9af3b7edbee789f28535bdcb60118ad
#
_cell.length_a   1.000
_cell.length_b   1.000
_cell.length_c   1.000
_cell.angle_alpha   90.00
_cell.angle_beta   90.00
_cell.angle_gamma   90.00
#
_symmetry.space_group_name_H-M   'P 1'
#
loop_
_entity.id
_entity.type
_entity.pdbx_description
1 polymer ?
#
loop_
_entity_poly.entity_id
_entity_poly.type
_entity_poly.pdbx_seq_one_letter_code
_entity_poly.pdbx_strand_id
1 'polypeptide(L)'
;MTLRIAINGFGRIGRNVLRALYTQGYRQDLQIVAINDLGDSSINAHLLKYDTVHGTFDASVEHDHESLTVNGDRIAVSAIRNPAELPWAALQVDVVFECTGLFTERSKAAAHISAGARKVIISAPGKNADATVVYGVNHDILRQSHQIISSASCTTNCLAPVAQILHRELGIENGLMTTIHVYTNDQNLTDVYHSDPYRARSATQNMIPSKTGAAEAVGLVLPELAGKLTGMAVRVPVINVSLVDLTIELKRETTAAEVNALFKEASQHSKVLGYNTLPLVSSDFNHNPLSSIFDANHTKVSGKLLKVLAWYDNEWGFSNRMLDNCLALCNAE
;
A
#
# COMPACT_ATOMS: atom_id res chain seq x y z
N MET A 1 -8.85 24.40 -3.29
CA MET A 1 -9.85 23.89 -2.33
C MET A 1 -9.31 22.60 -1.74
N THR A 2 -9.41 22.44 -0.43
CA THR A 2 -9.00 21.20 0.26
C THR A 2 -9.97 20.08 -0.08
N LEU A 3 -9.46 18.93 -0.53
CA LEU A 3 -10.28 17.75 -0.87
C LEU A 3 -10.84 17.08 0.39
N ARG A 4 -12.11 16.74 0.36
CA ARG A 4 -12.84 16.13 1.47
C ARG A 4 -12.81 14.60 1.34
N ILE A 5 -12.14 13.95 2.27
CA ILE A 5 -11.85 12.52 2.23
C ILE A 5 -12.71 11.78 3.27
N ALA A 6 -13.28 10.66 2.87
CA ALA A 6 -13.84 9.67 3.79
C ALA A 6 -12.99 8.39 3.78
N ILE A 7 -12.90 7.74 4.93
CA ILE A 7 -12.25 6.42 5.08
C ILE A 7 -13.32 5.39 5.40
N ASN A 8 -13.48 4.38 4.54
CA ASN A 8 -14.31 3.21 4.81
C ASN A 8 -13.43 2.05 5.24
N GLY A 9 -13.54 1.63 6.51
CA GLY A 9 -12.65 0.67 7.16
C GLY A 9 -11.48 1.37 7.88
N PHE A 10 -11.59 1.44 9.20
CA PHE A 10 -10.58 2.10 10.05
C PHE A 10 -9.63 1.09 10.71
N GLY A 11 -9.23 0.08 9.92
CA GLY A 11 -8.22 -0.92 10.26
C GLY A 11 -6.80 -0.35 10.20
N ARG A 12 -5.80 -1.23 9.98
CA ARG A 12 -4.38 -0.83 9.91
C ARG A 12 -4.16 0.30 8.89
N ILE A 13 -4.59 0.10 7.65
CA ILE A 13 -4.35 1.07 6.56
C ILE A 13 -5.15 2.36 6.79
N GLY A 14 -6.45 2.29 7.11
CA GLY A 14 -7.25 3.49 7.35
C GLY A 14 -6.68 4.38 8.45
N ARG A 15 -6.24 3.80 9.58
CA ARG A 15 -5.59 4.56 10.66
C ARG A 15 -4.24 5.15 10.25
N ASN A 16 -3.42 4.39 9.52
CA ASN A 16 -2.12 4.87 9.07
C ASN A 16 -2.23 5.95 7.99
N VAL A 17 -3.25 5.91 7.12
CA VAL A 17 -3.57 6.99 6.18
C VAL A 17 -3.89 8.28 6.95
N LEU A 18 -4.73 8.20 7.99
CA LEU A 18 -5.03 9.37 8.82
C LEU A 18 -3.76 9.90 9.51
N ARG A 19 -2.98 9.04 10.15
CA ARG A 19 -1.72 9.43 10.78
C ARG A 19 -0.76 10.09 9.79
N ALA A 20 -0.58 9.51 8.59
CA ALA A 20 0.29 10.05 7.56
C ALA A 20 -0.19 11.42 7.07
N LEU A 21 -1.51 11.62 6.92
CA LEU A 21 -2.08 12.91 6.56
C LEU A 21 -1.67 14.02 7.54
N TYR A 22 -1.69 13.72 8.84
CA TYR A 22 -1.33 14.70 9.88
C TYR A 22 0.18 14.91 10.03
N THR A 23 1.02 13.93 9.71
CA THR A 23 2.46 13.98 9.97
C THR A 23 3.32 14.23 8.75
N GLN A 24 2.80 14.01 7.52
CA GLN A 24 3.57 14.08 6.28
C GLN A 24 3.20 15.30 5.39
N GLY A 25 2.51 16.31 5.96
CA GLY A 25 2.26 17.58 5.28
C GLY A 25 1.08 17.62 4.33
N TYR A 26 0.22 16.58 4.27
CA TYR A 26 -0.92 16.52 3.36
C TYR A 26 -2.12 17.39 3.77
N ARG A 27 -2.16 17.92 5.01
CA ARG A 27 -3.31 18.70 5.52
C ARG A 27 -3.62 19.98 4.76
N GLN A 28 -2.69 20.48 3.98
CA GLN A 28 -2.93 21.67 3.13
C GLN A 28 -3.90 21.37 1.98
N ASP A 29 -3.85 20.14 1.47
CA ASP A 29 -4.58 19.71 0.28
C ASP A 29 -5.73 18.75 0.59
N LEU A 30 -5.61 17.96 1.68
CA LEU A 30 -6.54 16.90 2.05
C LEU A 30 -7.08 17.09 3.47
N GLN A 31 -8.37 16.82 3.65
CA GLN A 31 -9.04 16.82 4.95
C GLN A 31 -9.88 15.54 5.10
N ILE A 32 -9.65 14.76 6.16
CA ILE A 32 -10.55 13.65 6.51
C ILE A 32 -11.77 14.22 7.22
N VAL A 33 -12.94 13.99 6.63
CA VAL A 33 -14.22 14.50 7.14
C VAL A 33 -15.12 13.41 7.72
N ALA A 34 -14.87 12.14 7.34
CA ALA A 34 -15.65 11.02 7.82
C ALA A 34 -14.84 9.72 7.89
N ILE A 35 -15.23 8.87 8.84
CA ILE A 35 -14.77 7.50 9.00
C ILE A 35 -16.01 6.62 9.12
N ASN A 36 -16.03 5.50 8.41
CA ASN A 36 -16.98 4.43 8.63
C ASN A 36 -16.25 3.17 9.08
N ASP A 37 -16.57 2.67 10.26
CA ASP A 37 -16.03 1.43 10.81
C ASP A 37 -17.05 0.81 11.76
N LEU A 38 -17.06 -0.52 11.89
CA LEU A 38 -18.03 -1.22 12.74
C LEU A 38 -17.70 -1.19 14.23
N GLY A 39 -16.49 -0.76 14.58
CA GLY A 39 -16.11 -0.41 15.95
C GLY A 39 -16.69 0.94 16.36
N ASP A 40 -16.94 1.14 17.66
CA ASP A 40 -17.39 2.42 18.18
C ASP A 40 -16.28 3.49 18.14
N SER A 41 -16.65 4.75 18.33
CA SER A 41 -15.72 5.88 18.29
C SER A 41 -14.63 5.79 19.37
N SER A 42 -14.95 5.24 20.55
CA SER A 42 -14.02 5.09 21.66
C SER A 42 -12.87 4.14 21.33
N ILE A 43 -13.18 2.93 20.81
CA ILE A 43 -12.14 1.97 20.40
C ILE A 43 -11.34 2.50 19.19
N ASN A 44 -11.99 3.17 18.26
CA ASN A 44 -11.33 3.79 17.12
C ASN A 44 -10.37 4.91 17.54
N ALA A 45 -10.75 5.75 18.50
CA ALA A 45 -9.89 6.77 19.09
C ALA A 45 -8.69 6.14 19.81
N HIS A 46 -8.92 5.10 20.61
CA HIS A 46 -7.86 4.39 21.32
C HIS A 46 -6.84 3.77 20.36
N LEU A 47 -7.29 3.03 19.35
CA LEU A 47 -6.42 2.38 18.35
C LEU A 47 -5.75 3.38 17.40
N LEU A 48 -6.34 4.57 17.20
CA LEU A 48 -5.67 5.65 16.48
C LEU A 48 -4.54 6.25 17.32
N LYS A 49 -4.77 6.45 18.62
CA LYS A 49 -3.78 7.06 19.53
C LYS A 49 -2.62 6.14 19.82
N TYR A 50 -2.88 4.86 20.09
CA TYR A 50 -1.87 3.89 20.51
C TYR A 50 -1.73 2.76 19.49
N ASP A 51 -0.51 2.54 19.04
CA ASP A 51 -0.20 1.52 18.03
C ASP A 51 1.09 0.79 18.39
N THR A 52 1.05 -0.54 18.35
CA THR A 52 2.20 -1.39 18.70
C THR A 52 3.36 -1.22 17.71
N VAL A 53 3.04 -0.98 16.44
CA VAL A 53 4.01 -0.86 15.34
C VAL A 53 4.54 0.57 15.22
N HIS A 54 3.63 1.54 15.16
CA HIS A 54 3.94 2.94 14.85
C HIS A 54 3.97 3.84 16.09
N GLY A 55 3.83 3.27 17.29
CA GLY A 55 3.90 3.99 18.56
C GLY A 55 2.71 4.92 18.81
N THR A 56 2.85 5.76 19.81
CA THR A 56 1.82 6.74 20.18
C THR A 56 1.74 7.84 19.12
N PHE A 57 0.53 8.13 18.63
CA PHE A 57 0.30 9.18 17.66
C PHE A 57 0.51 10.58 18.31
N ASP A 58 1.39 11.36 17.72
CA ASP A 58 1.69 12.74 18.20
C ASP A 58 0.61 13.73 17.72
N ALA A 59 -0.61 13.53 18.21
CA ALA A 59 -1.76 14.41 18.00
C ALA A 59 -2.71 14.28 19.17
N SER A 60 -3.51 15.33 19.46
CA SER A 60 -4.66 15.18 20.34
C SER A 60 -5.71 14.30 19.64
N VAL A 61 -6.27 13.34 20.36
CA VAL A 61 -7.36 12.49 19.86
C VAL A 61 -8.44 12.46 20.93
N GLU A 62 -9.57 13.04 20.61
CA GLU A 62 -10.77 13.08 21.45
C GLU A 62 -11.91 12.39 20.69
N HIS A 63 -12.96 11.99 21.39
CA HIS A 63 -14.12 11.36 20.76
C HIS A 63 -15.41 11.68 21.51
N ASP A 64 -16.50 11.65 20.78
CA ASP A 64 -17.86 11.51 21.29
C ASP A 64 -18.54 10.31 20.57
N HIS A 65 -19.86 10.16 20.76
CA HIS A 65 -20.59 9.01 20.17
C HIS A 65 -20.61 9.00 18.64
N GLU A 66 -20.44 10.15 17.99
CA GLU A 66 -20.64 10.35 16.56
C GLU A 66 -19.39 10.89 15.86
N SER A 67 -18.31 11.14 16.59
CA SER A 67 -17.13 11.74 15.99
C SER A 67 -15.82 11.41 16.71
N LEU A 68 -14.74 11.55 15.96
CA LEU A 68 -13.38 11.73 16.44
C LEU A 68 -12.97 13.20 16.23
N THR A 69 -12.20 13.75 17.17
CA THR A 69 -11.57 15.05 16.99
C THR A 69 -10.05 14.88 17.06
N VAL A 70 -9.35 15.22 15.98
CA VAL A 70 -7.89 15.07 15.88
C VAL A 70 -7.28 16.45 15.67
N ASN A 71 -6.48 16.93 16.63
CA ASN A 71 -5.90 18.29 16.62
C ASN A 71 -6.94 19.40 16.35
N GLY A 72 -8.17 19.22 16.86
CA GLY A 72 -9.29 20.16 16.66
C GLY A 72 -10.13 19.89 15.40
N ASP A 73 -9.71 19.06 14.49
CA ASP A 73 -10.50 18.70 13.30
C ASP A 73 -11.55 17.65 13.69
N ARG A 74 -12.82 17.99 13.54
CA ARG A 74 -13.93 17.04 13.79
C ARG A 74 -14.18 16.15 12.61
N ILE A 75 -14.17 14.83 12.82
CA ILE A 75 -14.34 13.76 11.83
C ILE A 75 -15.59 12.96 12.21
N ALA A 76 -16.61 12.95 11.36
CA ALA A 76 -17.83 12.18 11.60
C ALA A 76 -17.52 10.66 11.61
N VAL A 77 -18.11 9.92 12.53
CA VAL A 77 -17.97 8.45 12.63
C VAL A 77 -19.31 7.79 12.40
N SER A 78 -19.33 6.76 11.57
CA SER A 78 -20.49 5.92 11.31
C SER A 78 -20.13 4.43 11.38
N ALA A 79 -21.14 3.57 11.60
CA ALA A 79 -21.00 2.12 11.70
C ALA A 79 -21.99 1.41 10.76
N ILE A 80 -21.95 1.77 9.47
CA ILE A 80 -22.90 1.31 8.44
C ILE A 80 -22.22 0.22 7.60
N ARG A 81 -22.89 -0.94 7.47
CA ARG A 81 -22.34 -2.07 6.70
C ARG A 81 -22.46 -1.91 5.20
N ASN A 82 -23.56 -1.31 4.74
CA ASN A 82 -23.83 -1.13 3.31
C ASN A 82 -23.26 0.20 2.82
N PRO A 83 -22.25 0.22 1.96
CA PRO A 83 -21.64 1.47 1.50
C PRO A 83 -22.62 2.41 0.76
N ALA A 84 -23.69 1.89 0.18
CA ALA A 84 -24.70 2.71 -0.51
C ALA A 84 -25.52 3.59 0.42
N GLU A 85 -25.54 3.29 1.73
CA GLU A 85 -26.30 4.02 2.76
C GLU A 85 -25.44 5.06 3.50
N LEU A 86 -24.16 5.17 3.13
CA LEU A 86 -23.23 6.09 3.78
C LEU A 86 -23.53 7.54 3.39
N PRO A 87 -23.36 8.51 4.30
CA PRO A 87 -23.79 9.89 4.11
C PRO A 87 -22.83 10.73 3.27
N TRP A 88 -22.20 10.17 2.22
CA TRP A 88 -21.15 10.84 1.46
C TRP A 88 -21.63 12.11 0.75
N ALA A 89 -22.86 12.10 0.23
CA ALA A 89 -23.46 13.29 -0.39
C ALA A 89 -23.64 14.43 0.62
N ALA A 90 -24.21 14.13 1.81
CA ALA A 90 -24.43 15.11 2.86
C ALA A 90 -23.12 15.70 3.40
N LEU A 91 -22.08 14.88 3.49
CA LEU A 91 -20.75 15.27 3.93
C LEU A 91 -19.86 15.84 2.81
N GLN A 92 -20.39 15.95 1.59
CA GLN A 92 -19.67 16.47 0.41
C GLN A 92 -18.31 15.79 0.21
N VAL A 93 -18.30 14.45 0.26
CA VAL A 93 -17.07 13.66 0.11
C VAL A 93 -16.59 13.69 -1.34
N ASP A 94 -15.37 14.14 -1.55
CA ASP A 94 -14.72 14.10 -2.87
C ASP A 94 -14.15 12.72 -3.16
N VAL A 95 -13.43 12.12 -2.20
CA VAL A 95 -12.78 10.82 -2.38
C VAL A 95 -13.04 9.91 -1.18
N VAL A 96 -13.39 8.65 -1.46
CA VAL A 96 -13.43 7.60 -0.45
C VAL A 96 -12.16 6.74 -0.56
N PHE A 97 -11.48 6.55 0.54
CA PHE A 97 -10.48 5.50 0.69
C PHE A 97 -11.19 4.23 1.16
N GLU A 98 -11.28 3.24 0.27
CA GLU A 98 -11.86 1.94 0.57
C GLU A 98 -10.79 1.04 1.19
N CYS A 99 -10.79 0.96 2.52
CA CYS A 99 -9.78 0.28 3.34
C CYS A 99 -10.29 -0.96 4.07
N THR A 100 -11.52 -1.45 3.76
CA THR A 100 -12.09 -2.64 4.39
C THR A 100 -11.50 -3.95 3.85
N GLY A 101 -10.99 -3.96 2.61
CA GLY A 101 -10.63 -5.16 1.87
C GLY A 101 -11.82 -5.97 1.34
N LEU A 102 -13.06 -5.52 1.55
CA LEU A 102 -14.29 -6.23 1.15
C LEU A 102 -14.83 -5.76 -0.22
N PHE A 103 -14.67 -4.48 -0.54
CA PHE A 103 -15.22 -3.85 -1.75
C PHE A 103 -14.12 -3.58 -2.78
N THR A 104 -13.35 -4.63 -3.10
CA THR A 104 -12.19 -4.53 -4.01
C THR A 104 -12.55 -4.67 -5.49
N GLU A 105 -13.76 -5.08 -5.82
CA GLU A 105 -14.28 -5.12 -7.19
C GLU A 105 -14.96 -3.79 -7.52
N ARG A 106 -14.73 -3.27 -8.75
CA ARG A 106 -15.30 -1.98 -9.22
C ARG A 106 -16.80 -1.89 -8.99
N SER A 107 -17.55 -2.96 -9.31
CA SER A 107 -18.99 -3.01 -9.14
C SER A 107 -19.43 -2.86 -7.68
N LYS A 108 -18.64 -3.38 -6.75
CA LYS A 108 -18.91 -3.25 -5.30
C LYS A 108 -18.50 -1.87 -4.77
N ALA A 109 -17.34 -1.38 -5.19
CA ALA A 109 -16.83 -0.07 -4.80
C ALA A 109 -17.70 1.08 -5.35
N ALA A 110 -18.43 0.85 -6.45
CA ALA A 110 -19.38 1.81 -7.03
C ALA A 110 -20.52 2.20 -6.08
N ALA A 111 -20.80 1.40 -5.04
CA ALA A 111 -21.74 1.76 -3.99
C ALA A 111 -21.39 3.09 -3.30
N HIS A 112 -20.10 3.42 -3.16
CA HIS A 112 -19.67 4.71 -2.63
C HIS A 112 -19.99 5.88 -3.56
N ILE A 113 -19.91 5.66 -4.89
CA ILE A 113 -20.33 6.66 -5.88
C ILE A 113 -21.84 6.88 -5.79
N SER A 114 -22.61 5.79 -5.67
CA SER A 114 -24.07 5.86 -5.47
C SER A 114 -24.46 6.60 -4.18
N ALA A 115 -23.65 6.51 -3.15
CA ALA A 115 -23.80 7.24 -1.88
C ALA A 115 -23.38 8.73 -1.98
N GLY A 116 -22.84 9.17 -3.12
CA GLY A 116 -22.53 10.57 -3.40
C GLY A 116 -21.07 10.96 -3.35
N ALA A 117 -20.12 10.02 -3.20
CA ALA A 117 -18.71 10.29 -3.38
C ALA A 117 -18.38 10.53 -4.87
N ARG A 118 -17.42 11.40 -5.16
CA ARG A 118 -17.02 11.65 -6.56
C ARG A 118 -16.05 10.58 -7.06
N LYS A 119 -15.14 10.11 -6.22
CA LYS A 119 -14.09 9.16 -6.56
C LYS A 119 -13.88 8.14 -5.43
N VAL A 120 -13.30 6.98 -5.78
CA VAL A 120 -12.95 5.91 -4.82
C VAL A 120 -11.54 5.43 -5.11
N ILE A 121 -10.73 5.25 -4.08
CA ILE A 121 -9.40 4.64 -4.14
C ILE A 121 -9.41 3.38 -3.29
N ILE A 122 -9.25 2.24 -3.93
CA ILE A 122 -9.22 0.93 -3.28
C ILE A 122 -7.81 0.67 -2.75
N SER A 123 -7.66 0.42 -1.45
CA SER A 123 -6.39 0.14 -0.77
C SER A 123 -5.92 -1.32 -0.89
N ALA A 124 -6.26 -1.97 -1.99
CA ALA A 124 -5.95 -3.37 -2.28
C ALA A 124 -5.91 -3.58 -3.79
N PRO A 125 -5.42 -4.73 -4.30
CA PRO A 125 -5.59 -5.10 -5.69
C PRO A 125 -7.07 -5.06 -6.09
N GLY A 126 -7.41 -4.17 -7.01
CA GLY A 126 -8.79 -3.96 -7.47
C GLY A 126 -9.09 -4.76 -8.72
N LYS A 127 -10.29 -5.38 -8.76
CA LYS A 127 -10.78 -6.08 -9.94
C LYS A 127 -11.63 -5.14 -10.79
N ASN A 128 -11.29 -5.02 -12.08
CA ASN A 128 -12.01 -4.18 -13.05
C ASN A 128 -12.08 -2.70 -12.66
N ALA A 129 -11.14 -2.19 -11.85
CA ALA A 129 -11.00 -0.77 -11.58
C ALA A 129 -10.69 0.02 -12.88
N ASP A 130 -10.99 1.31 -12.91
CA ASP A 130 -10.72 2.16 -14.07
C ASP A 130 -9.20 2.25 -14.37
N ALA A 131 -8.38 2.18 -13.32
CA ALA A 131 -6.94 2.03 -13.39
C ALA A 131 -6.37 1.33 -12.16
N THR A 132 -5.28 0.58 -12.32
CA THR A 132 -4.41 0.14 -11.23
C THR A 132 -3.16 1.00 -11.26
N VAL A 133 -2.88 1.67 -10.13
CA VAL A 133 -1.86 2.72 -10.07
C VAL A 133 -0.83 2.41 -8.99
N VAL A 134 0.43 2.51 -9.38
CA VAL A 134 1.58 2.60 -8.48
C VAL A 134 2.20 3.99 -8.65
N TYR A 135 2.07 4.82 -7.62
CA TYR A 135 2.60 6.18 -7.66
C TYR A 135 4.13 6.17 -7.88
N GLY A 136 4.60 7.05 -8.76
CA GLY A 136 6.00 7.10 -9.15
C GLY A 136 6.37 6.12 -10.28
N VAL A 137 5.43 5.26 -10.72
CA VAL A 137 5.63 4.33 -11.83
C VAL A 137 4.69 4.64 -13.01
N ASN A 138 3.38 4.66 -12.78
CA ASN A 138 2.38 4.84 -13.83
C ASN A 138 1.24 5.81 -13.44
N HIS A 139 1.43 6.68 -12.46
CA HIS A 139 0.37 7.60 -12.01
C HIS A 139 -0.01 8.65 -13.07
N ASP A 140 0.80 8.82 -14.09
CA ASP A 140 0.58 9.67 -15.27
C ASP A 140 -0.53 9.15 -16.19
N ILE A 141 -0.95 7.88 -16.07
CA ILE A 141 -2.09 7.34 -16.81
C ILE A 141 -3.45 7.83 -16.28
N LEU A 142 -3.45 8.45 -15.09
CA LEU A 142 -4.69 8.93 -14.48
C LEU A 142 -5.38 9.96 -15.37
N ARG A 143 -6.72 9.95 -15.35
CA ARG A 143 -7.57 10.86 -16.10
C ARG A 143 -8.69 11.38 -15.19
N GLN A 144 -9.19 12.56 -15.47
CA GLN A 144 -10.33 13.15 -14.76
C GLN A 144 -11.55 12.21 -14.75
N SER A 145 -11.74 11.46 -15.84
CA SER A 145 -12.85 10.50 -16.00
C SER A 145 -12.75 9.26 -15.13
N HIS A 146 -11.56 8.93 -14.56
CA HIS A 146 -11.41 7.80 -13.67
C HIS A 146 -12.11 8.08 -12.34
N GLN A 147 -13.05 7.22 -11.96
CA GLN A 147 -13.82 7.34 -10.72
C GLN A 147 -13.37 6.34 -9.65
N ILE A 148 -12.99 5.13 -10.05
CA ILE A 148 -12.65 4.05 -9.12
C ILE A 148 -11.30 3.47 -9.53
N ILE A 149 -10.26 3.75 -8.74
CA ILE A 149 -8.91 3.24 -8.99
C ILE A 149 -8.46 2.29 -7.89
N SER A 150 -7.49 1.44 -8.21
CA SER A 150 -6.79 0.59 -7.24
C SER A 150 -5.37 1.11 -7.02
N SER A 151 -4.94 1.21 -5.77
CA SER A 151 -3.55 1.47 -5.40
C SER A 151 -2.67 0.21 -5.41
N ALA A 152 -3.13 -0.87 -6.06
CA ALA A 152 -2.46 -2.17 -6.08
C ALA A 152 -2.24 -2.75 -4.67
N SER A 153 -1.19 -3.56 -4.46
CA SER A 153 -0.79 -4.06 -3.14
C SER A 153 0.48 -3.34 -2.65
N CYS A 154 0.76 -3.43 -1.35
CA CYS A 154 2.03 -2.94 -0.79
C CYS A 154 3.25 -3.59 -1.46
N THR A 155 3.19 -4.90 -1.74
CA THR A 155 4.24 -5.65 -2.44
C THR A 155 4.41 -5.16 -3.88
N THR A 156 3.32 -4.92 -4.62
CA THR A 156 3.39 -4.37 -5.98
C THR A 156 3.98 -2.96 -5.98
N ASN A 157 3.65 -2.13 -4.98
CA ASN A 157 4.24 -0.80 -4.82
C ASN A 157 5.75 -0.85 -4.55
N CYS A 158 6.24 -1.89 -3.86
CA CYS A 158 7.68 -2.11 -3.69
C CYS A 158 8.35 -2.64 -4.96
N LEU A 159 7.75 -3.64 -5.61
CA LEU A 159 8.34 -4.35 -6.74
C LEU A 159 8.37 -3.52 -8.02
N ALA A 160 7.31 -2.77 -8.31
CA ALA A 160 7.17 -2.08 -9.60
C ALA A 160 8.25 -1.03 -9.86
N PRO A 161 8.67 -0.15 -8.93
CA PRO A 161 9.77 0.78 -9.14
C PRO A 161 11.10 0.05 -9.43
N VAL A 162 11.35 -1.07 -8.74
CA VAL A 162 12.55 -1.90 -8.95
C VAL A 162 12.53 -2.53 -10.34
N ALA A 163 11.41 -3.15 -10.71
CA ALA A 163 11.23 -3.78 -12.01
C ALA A 163 11.32 -2.76 -13.17
N GLN A 164 10.77 -1.56 -13.00
CA GLN A 164 10.81 -0.48 -14.00
C GLN A 164 12.26 -0.11 -14.34
N ILE A 165 13.09 0.15 -13.33
CA ILE A 165 14.49 0.53 -13.53
C ILE A 165 15.25 -0.61 -14.21
N LEU A 166 15.14 -1.84 -13.69
CA LEU A 166 15.84 -2.99 -14.24
C LEU A 166 15.42 -3.29 -15.68
N HIS A 167 14.12 -3.16 -15.98
CA HIS A 167 13.62 -3.38 -17.33
C HIS A 167 14.09 -2.32 -18.33
N ARG A 168 14.03 -1.06 -17.92
CA ARG A 168 14.47 0.07 -18.76
C ARG A 168 15.95 0.00 -19.10
N GLU A 169 16.80 -0.29 -18.11
CA GLU A 169 18.26 -0.21 -18.25
C GLU A 169 18.91 -1.52 -18.73
N LEU A 170 18.38 -2.65 -18.33
CA LEU A 170 19.00 -3.96 -18.53
C LEU A 170 18.11 -4.93 -19.33
N GLY A 171 16.81 -4.66 -19.40
CA GLY A 171 15.81 -5.55 -20.00
C GLY A 171 15.55 -6.78 -19.15
N ILE A 172 14.33 -7.02 -18.75
CA ILE A 172 13.89 -8.24 -18.05
C ILE A 172 13.30 -9.20 -19.08
N GLU A 173 13.81 -10.42 -19.14
CA GLU A 173 13.23 -11.52 -19.91
C GLU A 173 12.13 -12.20 -19.10
N ASN A 174 12.47 -12.69 -17.92
CA ASN A 174 11.55 -13.32 -16.97
C ASN A 174 12.10 -13.19 -15.54
N GLY A 175 11.26 -13.53 -14.54
CA GLY A 175 11.72 -13.48 -13.15
C GLY A 175 10.77 -14.13 -12.16
N LEU A 176 11.37 -14.53 -11.03
CA LEU A 176 10.69 -15.11 -9.89
C LEU A 176 10.83 -14.17 -8.69
N MET A 177 9.71 -13.84 -8.06
CA MET A 177 9.67 -13.02 -6.87
C MET A 177 9.20 -13.83 -5.66
N THR A 178 9.93 -13.74 -4.56
CA THR A 178 9.43 -14.16 -3.25
C THR A 178 9.34 -12.92 -2.36
N THR A 179 8.17 -12.63 -1.82
CA THR A 179 8.11 -11.66 -0.73
C THR A 179 8.15 -12.38 0.61
N ILE A 180 9.18 -12.07 1.39
CA ILE A 180 9.24 -12.42 2.81
C ILE A 180 8.36 -11.38 3.52
N HIS A 181 7.12 -11.79 3.82
CA HIS A 181 6.07 -10.87 4.21
C HIS A 181 5.66 -11.08 5.66
N VAL A 182 5.47 -9.99 6.36
CA VAL A 182 4.91 -10.03 7.72
C VAL A 182 3.52 -10.68 7.73
N TYR A 183 3.07 -11.17 8.89
CA TYR A 183 1.69 -11.59 9.04
C TYR A 183 0.75 -10.37 9.03
N THR A 184 -0.48 -10.57 8.61
CA THR A 184 -1.51 -9.54 8.53
C THR A 184 -2.82 -10.07 9.12
N ASN A 185 -3.83 -9.22 9.26
CA ASN A 185 -5.12 -9.59 9.90
C ASN A 185 -5.94 -10.64 9.13
N ASP A 186 -5.50 -11.07 7.96
CA ASP A 186 -6.07 -12.22 7.25
C ASP A 186 -5.52 -13.57 7.76
N GLN A 187 -4.62 -13.54 8.74
CA GLN A 187 -4.04 -14.70 9.41
C GLN A 187 -4.45 -14.73 10.89
N ASN A 188 -4.43 -15.91 11.46
CA ASN A 188 -4.86 -16.14 12.84
C ASN A 188 -3.68 -16.32 13.78
N LEU A 189 -3.86 -15.95 15.06
CA LEU A 189 -2.81 -16.12 16.08
C LEU A 189 -2.56 -17.59 16.42
N THR A 190 -3.61 -18.42 16.39
CA THR A 190 -3.57 -19.87 16.67
C THR A 190 -4.17 -20.64 15.49
N ASP A 191 -4.05 -21.97 15.51
CA ASP A 191 -4.64 -22.84 14.49
C ASP A 191 -6.16 -22.79 14.59
N VAL A 192 -6.83 -22.24 13.57
CA VAL A 192 -8.29 -22.16 13.49
C VAL A 192 -8.73 -22.31 12.04
N TYR A 193 -10.04 -22.51 11.83
CA TYR A 193 -10.61 -22.62 10.48
C TYR A 193 -10.27 -21.41 9.60
N HIS A 194 -9.77 -21.71 8.40
CA HIS A 194 -9.57 -20.78 7.31
C HIS A 194 -9.76 -21.52 5.98
N SER A 195 -10.25 -20.85 4.93
CA SER A 195 -10.44 -21.46 3.60
C SER A 195 -9.13 -21.89 2.93
N ASP A 196 -8.03 -21.21 3.23
CA ASP A 196 -6.67 -21.59 2.85
C ASP A 196 -6.03 -22.38 4.01
N PRO A 197 -5.69 -23.68 3.82
CA PRO A 197 -5.11 -24.51 4.88
C PRO A 197 -3.77 -23.98 5.42
N TYR A 198 -2.97 -23.29 4.60
CA TYR A 198 -1.74 -22.66 5.06
C TYR A 198 -2.02 -21.51 6.05
N ARG A 199 -3.02 -20.65 5.74
CA ARG A 199 -3.41 -19.54 6.61
C ARG A 199 -4.24 -19.95 7.81
N ALA A 200 -4.69 -21.20 7.87
CA ALA A 200 -5.32 -21.79 9.05
C ALA A 200 -4.35 -21.99 10.22
N ARG A 201 -3.03 -21.94 9.95
CA ARG A 201 -2.00 -22.17 10.94
C ARG A 201 -1.56 -20.88 11.63
N SER A 202 -1.09 -21.02 12.89
CA SER A 202 -0.63 -19.89 13.70
C SER A 202 0.41 -19.03 13.00
N ALA A 203 0.06 -17.76 12.80
CA ALA A 203 0.89 -16.76 12.11
C ALA A 203 2.15 -16.40 12.91
N THR A 204 2.09 -16.49 14.24
CA THR A 204 3.16 -16.03 15.13
C THR A 204 4.23 -17.07 15.39
N GLN A 205 4.04 -18.31 14.93
CA GLN A 205 4.93 -19.46 15.22
C GLN A 205 5.43 -20.16 13.95
N ASN A 206 4.98 -19.75 12.76
CA ASN A 206 5.27 -20.46 11.52
C ASN A 206 5.74 -19.54 10.41
N MET A 207 6.61 -20.06 9.54
CA MET A 207 6.83 -19.56 8.21
C MET A 207 5.79 -20.21 7.29
N ILE A 208 4.97 -19.39 6.63
CA ILE A 208 3.78 -19.87 5.89
C ILE A 208 3.88 -19.51 4.42
N PRO A 209 4.12 -20.48 3.50
CA PRO A 209 4.00 -20.25 2.07
C PRO A 209 2.57 -19.80 1.71
N SER A 210 2.43 -18.74 0.94
CA SER A 210 1.14 -18.17 0.58
C SER A 210 1.13 -17.73 -0.87
N LYS A 211 0.00 -17.85 -1.52
CA LYS A 211 -0.20 -17.27 -2.86
C LYS A 211 -0.20 -15.74 -2.77
N THR A 212 0.32 -15.10 -3.82
CA THR A 212 0.23 -13.65 -4.03
C THR A 212 0.14 -13.38 -5.52
N GLY A 213 -0.70 -12.44 -5.92
CA GLY A 213 -0.75 -11.92 -7.28
C GLY A 213 0.08 -10.64 -7.48
N ALA A 214 0.98 -10.33 -6.53
CA ALA A 214 1.69 -9.05 -6.54
C ALA A 214 2.71 -8.94 -7.69
N ALA A 215 3.33 -10.06 -8.10
CA ALA A 215 4.27 -10.09 -9.21
C ALA A 215 3.54 -9.97 -10.55
N GLU A 216 2.45 -10.70 -10.72
CA GLU A 216 1.61 -10.64 -11.92
C GLU A 216 0.97 -9.26 -12.08
N ALA A 217 0.61 -8.61 -10.97
CA ALA A 217 0.04 -7.26 -10.96
C ALA A 217 1.02 -6.18 -11.46
N VAL A 218 2.33 -6.45 -11.49
CA VAL A 218 3.30 -5.55 -12.13
C VAL A 218 2.98 -5.36 -13.61
N GLY A 219 2.50 -6.40 -14.29
CA GLY A 219 2.06 -6.30 -15.68
C GLY A 219 0.85 -5.39 -15.94
N LEU A 220 0.08 -5.03 -14.89
CA LEU A 220 -1.01 -4.03 -14.98
C LEU A 220 -0.49 -2.59 -14.95
N VAL A 221 0.67 -2.35 -14.35
CA VAL A 221 1.27 -1.02 -14.20
C VAL A 221 2.46 -0.80 -15.14
N LEU A 222 3.10 -1.89 -15.58
CA LEU A 222 4.17 -1.95 -16.59
C LEU A 222 3.80 -3.00 -17.61
N PRO A 223 3.00 -2.66 -18.64
CA PRO A 223 2.48 -3.65 -19.62
C PRO A 223 3.54 -4.45 -20.34
N GLU A 224 4.73 -3.91 -20.52
CA GLU A 224 5.89 -4.57 -21.12
C GLU A 224 6.42 -5.76 -20.29
N LEU A 225 6.05 -5.83 -19.03
CA LEU A 225 6.37 -6.93 -18.11
C LEU A 225 5.22 -7.92 -17.91
N ALA A 226 4.12 -7.77 -18.64
CA ALA A 226 2.99 -8.69 -18.54
C ALA A 226 3.42 -10.14 -18.86
N GLY A 227 3.15 -11.07 -17.93
CA GLY A 227 3.50 -12.47 -18.03
C GLY A 227 4.97 -12.83 -17.80
N LYS A 228 5.86 -11.85 -17.55
CA LYS A 228 7.29 -12.09 -17.33
C LYS A 228 7.65 -12.33 -15.86
N LEU A 229 6.84 -11.85 -14.93
CA LEU A 229 7.07 -12.00 -13.50
C LEU A 229 5.97 -12.85 -12.86
N THR A 230 6.38 -13.82 -12.05
CA THR A 230 5.49 -14.57 -11.17
C THR A 230 6.11 -14.71 -9.78
N GLY A 231 5.34 -15.12 -8.79
CA GLY A 231 5.90 -15.18 -7.46
C GLY A 231 4.99 -15.79 -6.40
N MET A 232 5.54 -15.78 -5.19
CA MET A 232 4.87 -16.26 -4.00
C MET A 232 5.23 -15.40 -2.79
N ALA A 233 4.47 -15.54 -1.71
CA ALA A 233 4.81 -14.97 -0.41
C ALA A 233 5.24 -16.09 0.55
N VAL A 234 6.18 -15.77 1.43
CA VAL A 234 6.43 -16.53 2.66
C VAL A 234 6.08 -15.60 3.82
N ARG A 235 4.99 -15.92 4.54
CA ARG A 235 4.62 -15.17 5.75
C ARG A 235 5.54 -15.59 6.89
N VAL A 236 6.04 -14.59 7.62
CA VAL A 236 6.97 -14.79 8.73
C VAL A 236 6.42 -14.16 10.01
N PRO A 237 6.81 -14.64 11.22
CA PRO A 237 6.33 -14.13 12.50
C PRO A 237 7.00 -12.79 12.86
N VAL A 238 6.84 -11.80 11.99
CA VAL A 238 7.30 -10.42 12.12
C VAL A 238 6.09 -9.52 11.95
N ILE A 239 6.00 -8.46 12.76
CA ILE A 239 4.80 -7.62 12.85
C ILE A 239 4.70 -6.58 11.75
N ASN A 240 5.83 -6.02 11.27
CA ASN A 240 5.87 -5.01 10.23
C ASN A 240 7.21 -5.02 9.49
N VAL A 241 7.25 -4.43 8.31
CA VAL A 241 8.33 -4.38 7.33
C VAL A 241 8.60 -5.72 6.65
N SER A 242 8.29 -5.75 5.39
CA SER A 242 8.44 -6.89 4.49
C SER A 242 9.61 -6.69 3.52
N LEU A 243 10.03 -7.77 2.86
CA LEU A 243 11.15 -7.80 1.94
C LEU A 243 10.75 -8.46 0.62
N VAL A 244 11.01 -7.80 -0.50
CA VAL A 244 11.00 -8.41 -1.83
C VAL A 244 12.36 -9.03 -2.12
N ASP A 245 12.36 -10.30 -2.45
CA ASP A 245 13.48 -11.06 -3.04
C ASP A 245 13.14 -11.33 -4.50
N LEU A 246 13.82 -10.64 -5.41
CA LEU A 246 13.59 -10.72 -6.84
C LEU A 246 14.80 -11.35 -7.54
N THR A 247 14.57 -12.47 -8.23
CA THR A 247 15.56 -13.11 -9.09
C THR A 247 15.07 -13.04 -10.54
N ILE A 248 15.85 -12.43 -11.44
CA ILE A 248 15.47 -12.19 -12.83
C ILE A 248 16.58 -12.61 -13.81
N GLU A 249 16.15 -12.99 -14.99
CA GLU A 249 16.99 -13.13 -16.15
C GLU A 249 16.95 -11.83 -16.97
N LEU A 250 18.14 -11.29 -17.26
CA LEU A 250 18.30 -10.04 -18.00
C LEU A 250 18.59 -10.31 -19.48
N LYS A 251 18.31 -9.34 -20.35
CA LYS A 251 18.67 -9.41 -21.77
C LYS A 251 20.18 -9.40 -22.00
N ARG A 252 20.96 -8.75 -21.13
CA ARG A 252 22.42 -8.67 -21.21
C ARG A 252 23.08 -8.97 -19.87
N GLU A 253 24.35 -9.29 -19.91
CA GLU A 253 25.18 -9.40 -18.71
C GLU A 253 25.34 -8.04 -18.04
N THR A 254 25.55 -8.07 -16.74
CA THR A 254 25.77 -6.90 -15.90
C THR A 254 26.69 -7.24 -14.73
N THR A 255 26.94 -6.27 -13.85
CA THR A 255 27.68 -6.44 -12.61
C THR A 255 26.88 -5.88 -11.44
N ALA A 256 27.16 -6.36 -10.22
CA ALA A 256 26.55 -5.81 -9.02
C ALA A 256 26.85 -4.30 -8.85
N ALA A 257 28.03 -3.86 -9.24
CA ALA A 257 28.42 -2.45 -9.19
C ALA A 257 27.58 -1.59 -10.14
N GLU A 258 27.33 -2.06 -11.37
CA GLU A 258 26.46 -1.39 -12.34
C GLU A 258 25.05 -1.28 -11.82
N VAL A 259 24.45 -2.39 -11.37
CA VAL A 259 23.09 -2.41 -10.80
C VAL A 259 22.97 -1.45 -9.63
N ASN A 260 23.91 -1.50 -8.68
CA ASN A 260 23.90 -0.62 -7.52
C ASN A 260 24.01 0.86 -7.92
N ALA A 261 24.81 1.19 -8.93
CA ALA A 261 24.94 2.56 -9.45
C ALA A 261 23.62 3.06 -10.05
N LEU A 262 22.90 2.24 -10.83
CA LEU A 262 21.60 2.58 -11.40
C LEU A 262 20.57 2.92 -10.30
N PHE A 263 20.49 2.10 -9.25
CA PHE A 263 19.57 2.35 -8.14
C PHE A 263 19.97 3.54 -7.28
N LYS A 264 21.26 3.75 -7.06
CA LYS A 264 21.78 4.92 -6.34
C LYS A 264 21.40 6.22 -7.05
N GLU A 265 21.56 6.28 -8.36
CA GLU A 265 21.17 7.43 -9.17
C GLU A 265 19.65 7.63 -9.17
N ALA A 266 18.89 6.58 -9.46
CA ALA A 266 17.44 6.65 -9.50
C ALA A 266 16.84 7.11 -8.16
N SER A 267 17.40 6.68 -7.04
CA SER A 267 16.91 7.06 -5.71
C SER A 267 17.06 8.55 -5.39
N GLN A 268 18.01 9.25 -6.01
CA GLN A 268 18.22 10.69 -5.81
C GLN A 268 17.09 11.54 -6.40
N HIS A 269 16.35 11.01 -7.37
CA HIS A 269 15.31 11.72 -8.10
C HIS A 269 13.90 11.12 -7.85
N SER A 270 13.80 10.10 -7.02
CA SER A 270 12.56 9.38 -6.74
C SER A 270 11.96 9.78 -5.40
N LYS A 271 10.65 10.01 -5.37
CA LYS A 271 9.86 10.20 -4.14
C LYS A 271 9.44 8.88 -3.48
N VAL A 272 9.66 7.75 -4.15
CA VAL A 272 9.14 6.44 -3.73
C VAL A 272 10.22 5.37 -3.57
N LEU A 273 11.44 5.63 -4.05
CA LEU A 273 12.55 4.69 -4.02
C LEU A 273 13.70 5.21 -3.15
N GLY A 274 14.14 4.39 -2.21
CA GLY A 274 15.33 4.60 -1.40
C GLY A 274 16.47 3.66 -1.76
N TYR A 275 17.64 3.92 -1.20
CA TYR A 275 18.87 3.16 -1.42
C TYR A 275 19.59 2.91 -0.09
N ASN A 276 19.84 1.66 0.27
CA ASN A 276 20.50 1.26 1.51
C ASN A 276 21.86 0.63 1.26
N THR A 277 22.86 1.06 2.02
CA THR A 277 24.21 0.47 2.07
C THR A 277 24.63 0.06 3.48
N LEU A 278 23.78 0.30 4.48
CA LEU A 278 24.07 -0.05 5.86
C LEU A 278 23.60 -1.48 6.16
N PRO A 279 24.21 -2.16 7.13
CA PRO A 279 23.78 -3.52 7.53
C PRO A 279 22.53 -3.46 8.41
N LEU A 280 21.39 -3.08 7.81
CA LEU A 280 20.10 -2.89 8.46
C LEU A 280 19.22 -4.14 8.33
N VAL A 281 18.25 -4.25 9.24
CA VAL A 281 17.23 -5.31 9.28
C VAL A 281 15.82 -4.71 9.23
N SER A 282 14.79 -5.54 9.16
CA SER A 282 13.40 -5.09 8.94
C SER A 282 12.94 -3.99 9.89
N SER A 283 13.25 -4.07 11.19
CA SER A 283 12.82 -3.07 12.18
C SER A 283 13.38 -1.66 11.95
N ASP A 284 14.53 -1.55 11.28
CA ASP A 284 15.17 -0.25 10.97
C ASP A 284 14.42 0.52 9.89
N PHE A 285 13.60 -0.16 9.10
CA PHE A 285 12.77 0.45 8.05
C PHE A 285 11.34 0.71 8.49
N ASN A 286 11.02 0.45 9.77
CA ASN A 286 9.70 0.74 10.31
C ASN A 286 9.39 2.24 10.23
N HIS A 287 8.17 2.56 9.82
CA HIS A 287 7.72 3.94 9.64
C HIS A 287 8.45 4.72 8.52
N ASN A 288 9.05 4.00 7.57
CA ASN A 288 9.66 4.61 6.40
C ASN A 288 8.58 4.89 5.33
N PRO A 289 8.43 6.14 4.83
CA PRO A 289 7.36 6.50 3.89
C PRO A 289 7.61 6.06 2.44
N LEU A 290 8.79 5.53 2.12
CA LEU A 290 9.11 5.08 0.77
C LEU A 290 8.39 3.78 0.42
N SER A 291 8.05 3.60 -0.84
CA SER A 291 7.43 2.37 -1.34
C SER A 291 8.42 1.21 -1.42
N SER A 292 9.69 1.53 -1.66
CA SER A 292 10.74 0.55 -1.91
C SER A 292 12.10 1.10 -1.48
N ILE A 293 12.88 0.32 -0.73
CA ILE A 293 14.24 0.68 -0.36
C ILE A 293 15.16 -0.43 -0.86
N PHE A 294 15.87 -0.15 -1.96
CA PHE A 294 16.81 -1.08 -2.58
C PHE A 294 17.98 -1.37 -1.64
N ASP A 295 18.30 -2.66 -1.42
CA ASP A 295 19.40 -3.08 -0.57
C ASP A 295 20.64 -3.44 -1.40
N ALA A 296 21.57 -2.50 -1.51
CA ALA A 296 22.78 -2.65 -2.32
C ALA A 296 23.78 -3.68 -1.79
N ASN A 297 23.68 -4.06 -0.51
CA ASN A 297 24.59 -5.05 0.10
C ASN A 297 24.32 -6.47 -0.39
N HIS A 298 23.13 -6.73 -0.91
CA HIS A 298 22.66 -8.08 -1.26
C HIS A 298 22.47 -8.29 -2.75
N THR A 299 22.95 -7.38 -3.60
CA THR A 299 22.94 -7.56 -5.06
C THR A 299 23.88 -8.71 -5.46
N LYS A 300 23.34 -9.72 -6.17
CA LYS A 300 24.10 -10.87 -6.67
C LYS A 300 23.90 -11.01 -8.18
N VAL A 301 24.98 -11.24 -8.90
CA VAL A 301 24.98 -11.38 -10.36
C VAL A 301 25.75 -12.64 -10.76
N SER A 302 25.20 -13.38 -11.73
CA SER A 302 25.87 -14.51 -12.39
C SER A 302 25.51 -14.47 -13.88
N GLY A 303 26.39 -13.86 -14.71
CA GLY A 303 26.11 -13.59 -16.11
C GLY A 303 24.88 -12.69 -16.27
N LYS A 304 23.80 -13.25 -16.83
CA LYS A 304 22.51 -12.56 -16.99
C LYS A 304 21.56 -12.75 -15.82
N LEU A 305 21.88 -13.63 -14.87
CA LEU A 305 21.05 -13.86 -13.71
C LEU A 305 21.34 -12.82 -12.63
N LEU A 306 20.34 -12.05 -12.26
CA LEU A 306 20.41 -11.01 -11.22
C LEU A 306 19.47 -11.35 -10.07
N LYS A 307 19.98 -11.21 -8.84
CA LYS A 307 19.19 -11.24 -7.61
C LYS A 307 19.34 -9.92 -6.87
N VAL A 308 18.19 -9.32 -6.48
CA VAL A 308 18.14 -8.07 -5.71
C VAL A 308 17.13 -8.18 -4.57
N LEU A 309 17.37 -7.40 -3.53
CA LEU A 309 16.47 -7.27 -2.37
C LEU A 309 15.97 -5.82 -2.27
N ALA A 310 14.70 -5.67 -1.86
CA ALA A 310 14.11 -4.37 -1.56
C ALA A 310 13.19 -4.45 -0.33
N TRP A 311 13.43 -3.56 0.64
CA TRP A 311 12.64 -3.43 1.86
C TRP A 311 11.44 -2.51 1.65
N TYR A 312 10.36 -2.74 2.39
CA TYR A 312 9.20 -1.87 2.38
C TYR A 312 8.40 -1.97 3.68
N ASP A 313 8.05 -0.81 4.24
CA ASP A 313 7.03 -0.77 5.28
C ASP A 313 5.66 -0.96 4.61
N ASN A 314 5.12 -2.17 4.73
CA ASN A 314 3.88 -2.58 4.07
C ASN A 314 2.63 -1.85 4.58
N GLU A 315 2.72 -1.16 5.71
CA GLU A 315 1.65 -0.32 6.25
C GLU A 315 1.91 1.17 5.97
N TRP A 316 3.04 1.70 6.45
CA TRP A 316 3.32 3.14 6.39
C TRP A 316 3.64 3.63 4.99
N GLY A 317 4.54 2.97 4.28
CA GLY A 317 4.86 3.31 2.89
C GLY A 317 3.62 3.28 2.01
N PHE A 318 2.82 2.21 2.11
CA PHE A 318 1.58 2.07 1.35
C PHE A 318 0.53 3.13 1.71
N SER A 319 0.39 3.49 2.99
CA SER A 319 -0.56 4.52 3.44
C SER A 319 -0.21 5.91 2.87
N ASN A 320 1.08 6.23 2.76
CA ASN A 320 1.54 7.44 2.08
C ASN A 320 1.15 7.43 0.59
N ARG A 321 1.29 6.28 -0.08
CA ARG A 321 0.87 6.14 -1.51
C ARG A 321 -0.62 6.33 -1.72
N MET A 322 -1.45 5.98 -0.76
CA MET A 322 -2.89 6.28 -0.84
C MET A 322 -3.14 7.80 -0.96
N LEU A 323 -2.42 8.59 -0.17
CA LEU A 323 -2.53 10.06 -0.18
C LEU A 323 -1.96 10.65 -1.48
N ASP A 324 -0.80 10.18 -1.95
CA ASP A 324 -0.21 10.61 -3.22
C ASP A 324 -1.11 10.28 -4.42
N ASN A 325 -1.68 9.06 -4.46
CA ASN A 325 -2.61 8.66 -5.50
C ASN A 325 -3.90 9.51 -5.48
N CYS A 326 -4.34 9.93 -4.29
CA CYS A 326 -5.48 10.83 -4.17
C CYS A 326 -5.22 12.18 -4.82
N LEU A 327 -4.08 12.78 -4.52
CA LEU A 327 -3.67 14.05 -5.14
C LEU A 327 -3.49 13.90 -6.65
N ALA A 328 -2.83 12.83 -7.10
CA ALA A 328 -2.64 12.58 -8.53
C ALA A 328 -3.98 12.38 -9.27
N LEU A 329 -4.92 11.62 -8.70
CA LEU A 329 -6.23 11.36 -9.29
C LEU A 329 -7.10 12.63 -9.38
N CYS A 330 -7.03 13.49 -8.38
CA CYS A 330 -7.84 14.71 -8.35
C CYS A 330 -7.24 15.85 -9.19
N ASN A 331 -5.95 15.81 -9.45
CA ASN A 331 -5.24 16.77 -10.32
C ASN A 331 -5.08 16.27 -11.76
N ALA A 332 -5.58 15.09 -12.09
CA ALA A 332 -5.51 14.55 -13.45
C ALA A 332 -6.41 15.35 -14.43
N GLU A 333 -5.92 15.51 -15.65
CA GLU A 333 -6.59 16.19 -16.77
C GLU A 333 -7.55 15.26 -17.56
#